data_d10594ca2d530cb1265c234b6be5e138
#
_entry.id   d10594ca2d530cb1265c234b6be5e138
#
_cell.length_a   1.000
_cell.length_b   1.000
_cell.length_c   1.000
_cell.angle_alpha   90.00
_cell.angle_beta   90.00
_cell.angle_gamma   90.00
#
_symmetry.space_group_name_H-M   'P 1'
#
loop_
_entity.id
_entity.type
_entity.pdbx_description
1 polymer ?
#
loop_
_entity_poly.entity_id
_entity_poly.type
_entity_poly.pdbx_seq_one_letter_code
_entity_poly.pdbx_strand_id
1 'polypeptide(L)'
;ESLTYILKKSIRARQTINQIVNLNTGLKLTDLSYKTQNVGDKLERPDISGINESGKETLLIEAKFWASLTSNQPNEYLNRLDKNSVLIFLVPSLRIRAVYEEVLNRITEKYSDIEIDSKSLKIKINQSNKFVIIKSWNEVLNAIKSELLQENNQILISDIDQIIGFCDTIDNNSFQPMNGIEDSSYTI
;
A
#
# COMPACT_ATOMS: atom_id res chain seq x y z
N GLU A 1 -9.80 -3.24 6.62
CA GLU A 1 -10.03 -4.24 7.71
C GLU A 1 -9.77 -5.67 7.22
N SER A 2 -10.30 -6.10 6.08
CA SER A 2 -10.19 -7.48 5.57
C SER A 2 -8.74 -7.96 5.42
N LEU A 3 -7.84 -7.16 4.82
CA LEU A 3 -6.43 -7.55 4.72
C LEU A 3 -5.77 -7.73 6.10
N THR A 4 -6.10 -6.88 7.07
CA THR A 4 -5.56 -7.03 8.43
C THR A 4 -6.04 -8.33 9.09
N TYR A 5 -7.30 -8.71 8.86
CA TYR A 5 -7.83 -9.97 9.35
C TYR A 5 -7.03 -11.15 8.79
N ILE A 6 -6.77 -11.17 7.49
CA ILE A 6 -5.96 -12.20 6.82
C ILE A 6 -4.54 -12.25 7.41
N LEU A 7 -3.89 -11.09 7.57
CA LEU A 7 -2.56 -11.01 8.16
C LEU A 7 -2.51 -11.49 9.62
N LYS A 8 -3.58 -11.28 10.39
CA LYS A 8 -3.67 -11.80 11.76
C LYS A 8 -3.87 -13.32 11.79
N LYS A 9 -4.52 -13.90 10.79
CA LYS A 9 -4.91 -15.32 10.77
C LYS A 9 -3.88 -16.23 10.10
N SER A 10 -3.09 -15.74 9.14
CA SER A 10 -2.13 -16.56 8.40
C SER A 10 -0.68 -16.09 8.60
N ILE A 11 0.17 -17.02 9.02
CA ILE A 11 1.63 -16.80 9.07
C ILE A 11 2.17 -16.62 7.65
N ARG A 12 1.70 -17.41 6.68
CA ARG A 12 2.14 -17.31 5.28
C ARG A 12 1.78 -15.96 4.66
N ALA A 13 0.59 -15.43 4.94
CA ALA A 13 0.23 -14.09 4.49
C ALA A 13 1.19 -13.02 5.03
N ARG A 14 1.59 -13.12 6.31
CA ARG A 14 2.63 -12.24 6.89
C ARG A 14 3.99 -12.42 6.23
N GLN A 15 4.39 -13.67 6.00
CA GLN A 15 5.65 -13.99 5.31
C GLN A 15 5.66 -13.44 3.89
N THR A 16 4.53 -13.48 3.17
CA THR A 16 4.40 -12.89 1.83
C THR A 16 4.62 -11.38 1.87
N ILE A 17 4.03 -10.66 2.81
CA ILE A 17 4.29 -9.22 2.97
C ILE A 17 5.78 -8.97 3.27
N ASN A 18 6.39 -9.77 4.15
CA ASN A 18 7.82 -9.65 4.46
C ASN A 18 8.70 -9.94 3.23
N GLN A 19 8.34 -10.90 2.39
CA GLN A 19 9.02 -11.19 1.12
C GLN A 19 8.89 -10.03 0.14
N ILE A 20 7.70 -9.46 -0.02
CA ILE A 20 7.48 -8.27 -0.86
C ILE A 20 8.37 -7.13 -0.39
N VAL A 21 8.43 -6.86 0.92
CA VAL A 21 9.32 -5.85 1.48
C VAL A 21 10.78 -6.17 1.20
N ASN A 22 11.22 -7.38 1.48
CA ASN A 22 12.62 -7.78 1.29
C ASN A 22 13.06 -7.66 -0.17
N LEU A 23 12.26 -8.15 -1.11
CA LEU A 23 12.55 -8.09 -2.55
C LEU A 23 12.67 -6.64 -3.07
N ASN A 24 11.86 -5.73 -2.53
CA ASN A 24 11.87 -4.34 -2.98
C ASN A 24 12.89 -3.45 -2.26
N THR A 25 13.24 -3.76 -1.01
CA THR A 25 14.02 -2.85 -0.15
C THR A 25 15.29 -3.45 0.42
N GLY A 26 15.43 -4.78 0.40
CA GLY A 26 16.49 -5.50 1.12
C GLY A 26 16.27 -5.61 2.63
N LEU A 27 15.22 -4.97 3.18
CA LEU A 27 14.90 -5.07 4.60
C LEU A 27 14.35 -6.45 4.95
N LYS A 28 14.81 -6.99 6.06
CA LYS A 28 14.25 -8.20 6.67
C LYS A 28 13.42 -7.77 7.87
N LEU A 29 12.11 -7.73 7.70
CA LEU A 29 11.20 -7.48 8.81
C LEU A 29 11.12 -8.74 9.69
N THR A 30 11.14 -8.56 11.00
CA THR A 30 10.86 -9.63 11.97
C THR A 30 9.37 -9.93 12.01
N ASP A 31 8.96 -10.91 12.81
CA ASP A 31 7.52 -11.17 13.03
C ASP A 31 6.83 -9.92 13.58
N LEU A 32 5.83 -9.47 12.83
CA LEU A 32 5.10 -8.25 13.14
C LEU A 32 3.73 -8.59 13.72
N SER A 33 3.34 -7.86 14.75
CA SER A 33 1.94 -7.79 15.16
C SER A 33 1.22 -6.71 14.33
N TYR A 34 0.02 -7.03 13.85
CA TYR A 34 -0.73 -6.14 12.96
C TYR A 34 -1.89 -5.48 13.68
N LYS A 35 -2.01 -4.18 13.54
CA LYS A 35 -3.13 -3.37 14.06
C LYS A 35 -3.77 -2.57 12.94
N THR A 36 -5.09 -2.37 13.02
CA THR A 36 -5.84 -1.49 12.12
C THR A 36 -5.97 -0.09 12.72
N GLN A 37 -5.91 0.92 11.87
CA GLN A 37 -6.21 2.32 12.21
C GLN A 37 -5.58 2.78 13.53
N ASN A 38 -4.33 2.38 13.77
CA ASN A 38 -3.60 2.79 14.96
C ASN A 38 -3.33 4.31 14.88
N VAL A 39 -3.89 5.05 15.83
CA VAL A 39 -3.80 6.51 15.84
C VAL A 39 -2.42 6.96 16.30
N GLY A 40 -1.75 7.80 15.52
CA GLY A 40 -0.49 8.44 15.89
C GLY A 40 -0.68 9.75 16.65
N ASP A 41 0.42 10.37 17.05
CA ASP A 41 0.44 11.58 17.89
C ASP A 41 -0.23 12.79 17.21
N LYS A 42 -0.19 12.84 15.87
CA LYS A 42 -0.83 13.88 15.06
C LYS A 42 -2.16 13.46 14.46
N LEU A 43 -2.82 12.47 15.07
CA LEU A 43 -4.09 11.89 14.62
C LEU A 43 -4.03 11.21 13.24
N GLU A 44 -2.84 10.96 12.70
CA GLU A 44 -2.65 10.17 11.49
C GLU A 44 -3.03 8.71 11.76
N ARG A 45 -3.73 8.11 10.82
CA ARG A 45 -4.28 6.76 10.95
C ARG A 45 -3.99 5.95 9.69
N PRO A 46 -2.83 5.28 9.62
CA PRO A 46 -2.61 4.30 8.56
C PRO A 46 -3.60 3.16 8.68
N ASP A 47 -4.00 2.59 7.56
CA ASP A 47 -4.96 1.48 7.56
C ASP A 47 -4.43 0.27 8.32
N ILE A 48 -3.13 -0.02 8.18
CA ILE A 48 -2.47 -1.14 8.86
C ILE A 48 -1.11 -0.70 9.39
N SER A 49 -0.86 -1.01 10.66
CA SER A 49 0.45 -0.88 11.30
C SER A 49 1.03 -2.25 11.63
N GLY A 50 2.26 -2.51 11.19
CA GLY A 50 3.07 -3.65 11.59
C GLY A 50 4.07 -3.23 12.66
N ILE A 51 3.94 -3.82 13.83
CA ILE A 51 4.68 -3.48 15.05
C ILE A 51 5.60 -4.64 15.39
N ASN A 52 6.89 -4.36 15.58
CA ASN A 52 7.88 -5.36 15.95
C ASN A 52 7.81 -5.69 17.46
N GLU A 53 8.61 -6.67 17.89
CA GLU A 53 8.69 -7.12 19.30
C GLU A 53 9.08 -6.00 20.28
N SER A 54 9.80 -4.99 19.83
CA SER A 54 10.17 -3.81 20.63
C SER A 54 9.07 -2.76 20.71
N GLY A 55 7.87 -3.04 20.17
CA GLY A 55 6.74 -2.12 20.18
C GLY A 55 6.83 -0.98 19.16
N LYS A 56 7.80 -1.03 18.22
CA LYS A 56 8.02 0.01 17.23
C LYS A 56 7.34 -0.33 15.91
N GLU A 57 6.80 0.68 15.23
CA GLU A 57 6.23 0.54 13.90
C GLU A 57 7.33 0.50 12.85
N THR A 58 7.48 -0.63 12.18
CA THR A 58 8.44 -0.84 11.11
C THR A 58 7.81 -1.08 9.76
N LEU A 59 6.49 -1.24 9.73
CA LEU A 59 5.68 -1.33 8.53
C LEU A 59 4.41 -0.50 8.70
N LEU A 60 4.12 0.34 7.73
CA LEU A 60 2.79 0.93 7.57
C LEU A 60 2.26 0.57 6.18
N ILE A 61 0.96 0.26 6.10
CA ILE A 61 0.27 0.05 4.83
C ILE A 61 -0.91 1.03 4.78
N GLU A 62 -0.96 1.79 3.71
CA GLU A 62 -2.05 2.72 3.40
C GLU A 62 -2.77 2.24 2.15
N ALA A 63 -4.05 2.02 2.26
CA ALA A 63 -4.92 1.53 1.21
C ALA A 63 -5.65 2.70 0.55
N LYS A 64 -5.47 2.87 -0.74
CA LYS A 64 -6.16 3.91 -1.52
C LYS A 64 -6.88 3.28 -2.70
N PHE A 65 -8.19 3.50 -2.77
CA PHE A 65 -8.95 3.18 -3.99
C PHE A 65 -9.07 4.44 -4.86
N TRP A 66 -9.94 5.37 -4.51
CA TRP A 66 -10.16 6.62 -5.25
C TRP A 66 -9.70 7.87 -4.52
N ALA A 67 -9.63 7.81 -3.19
CA ALA A 67 -9.24 8.96 -2.39
C ALA A 67 -7.83 9.45 -2.75
N SER A 68 -7.67 10.75 -2.82
CA SER A 68 -6.36 11.40 -2.93
C SER A 68 -5.56 11.25 -1.63
N LEU A 69 -4.27 11.53 -1.69
CA LEU A 69 -3.46 11.63 -0.48
C LEU A 69 -3.95 12.81 0.38
N THR A 70 -4.04 12.60 1.68
CA THR A 70 -4.29 13.70 2.62
C THR A 70 -3.05 14.58 2.75
N SER A 71 -3.18 15.77 3.31
CA SER A 71 -2.05 16.70 3.53
C SER A 71 -0.93 16.08 4.37
N ASN A 72 -1.26 15.12 5.24
CA ASN A 72 -0.32 14.45 6.14
C ASN A 72 0.45 13.30 5.46
N GLN A 73 -0.02 12.81 4.33
CA GLN A 73 0.56 11.68 3.62
C GLN A 73 1.54 12.15 2.53
N PRO A 74 2.68 11.49 2.37
CA PRO A 74 3.24 10.38 3.15
C PRO A 74 4.04 10.83 4.40
N ASN A 75 4.30 12.14 4.54
CA ASN A 75 5.34 12.68 5.40
C ASN A 75 5.13 12.40 6.89
N GLU A 76 3.89 12.50 7.39
CA GLU A 76 3.63 12.20 8.80
C GLU A 76 3.73 10.69 9.09
N TYR A 77 3.37 9.84 8.13
CA TYR A 77 3.59 8.39 8.25
C TYR A 77 5.08 8.05 8.29
N LEU A 78 5.90 8.72 7.48
CA LEU A 78 7.35 8.56 7.53
C LEU A 78 7.95 9.07 8.84
N ASN A 79 7.44 10.15 9.43
CA ASN A 79 7.88 10.61 10.74
C ASN A 79 7.60 9.59 11.84
N ARG A 80 6.45 8.93 11.78
CA ARG A 80 5.97 7.95 12.73
C ARG A 80 6.79 6.64 12.70
N LEU A 81 7.18 6.20 11.52
CA LEU A 81 7.97 4.99 11.34
C LEU A 81 9.33 5.08 12.04
N ASP A 82 9.79 3.96 12.59
CA ASP A 82 11.17 3.84 13.10
C ASP A 82 12.19 3.73 11.94
N LYS A 83 13.48 3.70 12.24
CA LYS A 83 14.53 3.41 11.26
C LYS A 83 14.37 1.99 10.70
N ASN A 84 14.91 1.75 9.50
CA ASN A 84 14.84 0.47 8.80
C ASN A 84 13.37 -0.01 8.64
N SER A 85 12.56 0.81 8.06
CA SER A 85 11.11 0.60 7.97
C SER A 85 10.56 0.89 6.57
N VAL A 86 9.30 0.53 6.34
CA VAL A 86 8.68 0.70 5.05
C VAL A 86 7.23 1.20 5.17
N LEU A 87 6.87 2.11 4.29
CA LEU A 87 5.52 2.53 4.00
C LEU A 87 5.10 1.94 2.65
N ILE A 88 4.02 1.19 2.64
CA ILE A 88 3.43 0.62 1.42
C ILE A 88 2.13 1.34 1.11
N PHE A 89 2.01 1.89 -0.09
CA PHE A 89 0.71 2.28 -0.63
C PHE A 89 0.15 1.15 -1.47
N LEU A 90 -1.06 0.68 -1.13
CA LEU A 90 -1.83 -0.28 -1.92
C LEU A 90 -2.90 0.46 -2.71
N VAL A 91 -2.80 0.39 -4.02
CA VAL A 91 -3.66 1.16 -4.93
C VAL A 91 -4.21 0.29 -6.07
N PRO A 92 -5.30 0.69 -6.76
CA PRO A 92 -5.69 0.08 -8.01
C PRO A 92 -4.57 0.17 -9.05
N SER A 93 -4.46 -0.83 -9.93
CA SER A 93 -3.37 -0.93 -10.91
C SER A 93 -3.26 0.32 -11.79
N LEU A 94 -4.39 0.90 -12.17
CA LEU A 94 -4.46 2.11 -13.00
C LEU A 94 -3.93 3.37 -12.30
N ARG A 95 -3.91 3.39 -10.96
CA ARG A 95 -3.47 4.55 -10.17
C ARG A 95 -2.01 4.52 -9.74
N ILE A 96 -1.32 3.41 -9.94
CA ILE A 96 0.05 3.20 -9.44
C ILE A 96 0.98 4.39 -9.79
N ARG A 97 1.01 4.79 -11.06
CA ARG A 97 1.87 5.88 -11.53
C ARG A 97 1.51 7.23 -10.91
N ALA A 98 0.24 7.58 -10.96
CA ALA A 98 -0.23 8.86 -10.43
C ALA A 98 0.04 8.99 -8.93
N VAL A 99 -0.21 7.93 -8.16
CA VAL A 99 0.08 7.93 -6.72
C VAL A 99 1.59 7.97 -6.45
N TYR A 100 2.40 7.25 -7.24
CA TYR A 100 3.85 7.29 -7.10
C TYR A 100 4.40 8.72 -7.33
N GLU A 101 3.97 9.40 -8.38
CA GLU A 101 4.40 10.76 -8.70
C GLU A 101 3.96 11.76 -7.61
N GLU A 102 2.74 11.64 -7.12
CA GLU A 102 2.25 12.49 -6.02
C GLU A 102 3.06 12.25 -4.73
N VAL A 103 3.31 11.00 -4.38
CA VAL A 103 4.14 10.62 -3.22
C VAL A 103 5.57 11.14 -3.37
N LEU A 104 6.17 10.96 -4.55
CA LEU A 104 7.52 11.43 -4.84
C LEU A 104 7.63 12.95 -4.67
N ASN A 105 6.71 13.71 -5.27
CA ASN A 105 6.71 15.17 -5.15
C ASN A 105 6.67 15.63 -3.69
N ARG A 106 5.79 15.05 -2.89
CA ARG A 106 5.65 15.40 -1.46
C ARG A 106 6.87 15.00 -0.62
N ILE A 107 7.55 13.92 -0.98
CA ILE A 107 8.78 13.49 -0.30
C ILE A 107 9.93 14.43 -0.66
N THR A 108 10.08 14.80 -1.93
CA THR A 108 11.15 15.67 -2.40
C THR A 108 11.06 17.09 -1.82
N GLU A 109 9.86 17.57 -1.51
CA GLU A 109 9.67 18.85 -0.80
C GLU A 109 10.24 18.86 0.62
N LYS A 110 10.34 17.69 1.26
CA LYS A 110 10.74 17.57 2.67
C LYS A 110 12.11 16.94 2.89
N TYR A 111 12.50 16.02 2.03
CA TYR A 111 13.72 15.24 2.18
C TYR A 111 14.66 15.50 0.99
N SER A 112 15.91 15.85 1.27
CA SER A 112 16.93 16.11 0.24
C SER A 112 17.82 14.90 -0.05
N ASP A 113 18.00 14.01 0.93
CA ASP A 113 18.85 12.82 0.82
C ASP A 113 17.99 11.57 0.56
N ILE A 114 17.63 11.39 -0.71
CA ILE A 114 16.76 10.29 -1.16
C ILE A 114 17.36 9.57 -2.38
N GLU A 115 17.05 8.29 -2.49
CA GLU A 115 17.27 7.47 -3.69
C GLU A 115 15.93 7.15 -4.34
N ILE A 116 15.85 7.31 -5.65
CA ILE A 116 14.63 7.11 -6.44
C ILE A 116 14.84 5.97 -7.42
N ASP A 117 13.98 4.97 -7.39
CA ASP A 117 13.88 3.93 -8.38
C ASP A 117 12.50 3.93 -9.03
N SER A 118 12.36 4.67 -10.12
CA SER A 118 11.09 4.81 -10.83
C SER A 118 10.65 3.54 -11.57
N LYS A 119 11.54 2.56 -11.76
CA LYS A 119 11.16 1.28 -12.38
C LYS A 119 10.43 0.39 -11.39
N SER A 120 10.94 0.29 -10.17
CA SER A 120 10.31 -0.48 -9.09
C SER A 120 9.36 0.34 -8.21
N LEU A 121 9.12 1.62 -8.57
CA LEU A 121 8.23 2.54 -7.85
C LEU A 121 8.59 2.65 -6.37
N LYS A 122 9.87 2.83 -6.11
CA LYS A 122 10.48 2.86 -4.79
C LYS A 122 11.20 4.18 -4.55
N ILE A 123 11.06 4.69 -3.33
CA ILE A 123 11.79 5.86 -2.83
C ILE A 123 12.44 5.44 -1.51
N LYS A 124 13.71 5.76 -1.34
CA LYS A 124 14.44 5.51 -0.10
C LYS A 124 14.91 6.83 0.52
N ILE A 125 14.72 7.00 1.81
CA ILE A 125 15.25 8.10 2.61
C ILE A 125 16.49 7.58 3.32
N ASN A 126 17.69 8.01 2.85
CA ASN A 126 18.96 7.42 3.24
C ASN A 126 19.27 7.56 4.73
N GLN A 127 19.08 8.75 5.28
CA GLN A 127 19.42 9.07 6.67
C GLN A 127 18.78 8.12 7.70
N SER A 128 17.57 7.65 7.42
CA SER A 128 16.81 6.78 8.34
C SER A 128 16.60 5.38 7.80
N ASN A 129 17.08 5.09 6.59
CA ASN A 129 16.87 3.83 5.87
C ASN A 129 15.38 3.45 5.82
N LYS A 130 14.53 4.46 5.51
CA LYS A 130 13.09 4.27 5.34
C LYS A 130 12.76 4.18 3.86
N PHE A 131 11.82 3.32 3.53
CA PHE A 131 11.38 3.10 2.17
C PHE A 131 9.91 3.43 2.00
N VAL A 132 9.58 3.94 0.81
CA VAL A 132 8.19 4.01 0.35
C VAL A 132 8.11 3.19 -0.93
N ILE A 133 7.15 2.29 -1.00
CA ILE A 133 6.87 1.46 -2.18
C ILE A 133 5.38 1.57 -2.54
N ILE A 134 5.11 1.59 -3.84
CA ILE A 134 3.74 1.59 -4.34
C ILE A 134 3.47 0.23 -4.97
N LYS A 135 2.38 -0.42 -4.58
CA LYS A 135 1.99 -1.75 -5.05
C LYS A 135 0.52 -1.76 -5.45
N SER A 136 0.18 -2.60 -6.43
CA SER A 136 -1.24 -2.82 -6.71
C SER A 136 -1.85 -3.79 -5.71
N TRP A 137 -3.14 -3.61 -5.45
CA TRP A 137 -3.92 -4.57 -4.70
C TRP A 137 -3.81 -5.97 -5.30
N ASN A 138 -3.98 -6.09 -6.62
CA ASN A 138 -3.96 -7.36 -7.32
C ASN A 138 -2.61 -8.07 -7.20
N GLU A 139 -1.48 -7.34 -7.28
CA GLU A 139 -0.15 -7.93 -7.08
C GLU A 139 -0.02 -8.54 -5.67
N VAL A 140 -0.38 -7.80 -4.65
CA VAL A 140 -0.22 -8.23 -3.25
C VAL A 140 -1.20 -9.34 -2.88
N LEU A 141 -2.47 -9.21 -3.27
CA LEU A 141 -3.49 -10.21 -2.95
C LEU A 141 -3.24 -11.54 -3.67
N ASN A 142 -2.83 -11.52 -4.94
CA ASN A 142 -2.49 -12.74 -5.68
C ASN A 142 -1.25 -13.42 -5.10
N ALA A 143 -0.24 -12.67 -4.66
CA ALA A 143 0.90 -13.24 -3.98
C ALA A 143 0.48 -13.95 -2.67
N ILE A 144 -0.35 -13.32 -1.85
CA ILE A 144 -0.86 -13.93 -0.61
C ILE A 144 -1.73 -15.16 -0.93
N LYS A 145 -2.62 -15.07 -1.92
CA LYS A 145 -3.49 -16.19 -2.34
C LYS A 145 -2.67 -17.41 -2.74
N SER A 146 -1.59 -17.21 -3.50
CA SER A 146 -0.70 -18.28 -3.95
C SER A 146 -0.12 -19.08 -2.78
N GLU A 147 0.26 -18.41 -1.69
CA GLU A 147 0.77 -19.06 -0.48
C GLU A 147 -0.32 -19.74 0.34
N LEU A 148 -1.52 -19.15 0.42
CA LEU A 148 -2.65 -19.74 1.11
C LEU A 148 -3.18 -21.02 0.43
N LEU A 149 -3.04 -21.13 -0.90
CA LEU A 149 -3.36 -22.35 -1.63
C LEU A 149 -2.49 -23.52 -1.17
N GLN A 150 -1.22 -23.28 -0.84
CA GLN A 150 -0.32 -24.29 -0.30
C GLN A 150 -0.71 -24.73 1.13
N GLU A 151 -1.38 -23.86 1.88
CA GLU A 151 -1.94 -24.18 3.23
C GLU A 151 -3.29 -24.89 3.17
N ASN A 152 -3.93 -25.03 2.00
CA ASN A 152 -5.32 -25.47 1.84
C ASN A 152 -6.33 -24.67 2.69
N ASN A 153 -6.06 -23.38 2.94
CA ASN A 153 -6.89 -22.52 3.77
C ASN A 153 -8.03 -21.89 2.95
N GLN A 154 -9.05 -22.68 2.65
CA GLN A 154 -10.15 -22.30 1.78
C GLN A 154 -10.92 -21.06 2.27
N ILE A 155 -11.01 -20.86 3.58
CA ILE A 155 -11.72 -19.70 4.16
C ILE A 155 -10.99 -18.42 3.79
N LEU A 156 -9.69 -18.33 4.08
CA LEU A 156 -8.90 -17.13 3.77
C LEU A 156 -8.72 -16.91 2.25
N ILE A 157 -8.70 -18.00 1.45
CA ILE A 157 -8.70 -17.91 -0.01
C ILE A 157 -9.99 -17.24 -0.49
N SER A 158 -11.16 -17.67 0.03
CA SER A 158 -12.44 -17.05 -0.31
C SER A 158 -12.49 -15.57 0.08
N ASP A 159 -11.96 -15.22 1.25
CA ASP A 159 -11.89 -13.81 1.69
C ASP A 159 -11.01 -12.97 0.74
N ILE A 160 -9.87 -13.51 0.29
CA ILE A 160 -9.02 -12.84 -0.70
C ILE A 160 -9.73 -12.69 -2.03
N ASP A 161 -10.43 -13.72 -2.51
CA ASP A 161 -11.16 -13.66 -3.78
C ASP A 161 -12.25 -12.59 -3.76
N GLN A 162 -12.91 -12.38 -2.64
CA GLN A 162 -13.86 -11.28 -2.48
C GLN A 162 -13.16 -9.91 -2.60
N ILE A 163 -11.99 -9.75 -1.99
CA ILE A 163 -11.23 -8.48 -2.09
C ILE A 163 -10.75 -8.26 -3.53
N ILE A 164 -10.24 -9.30 -4.20
CA ILE A 164 -9.81 -9.23 -5.60
C ILE A 164 -10.98 -8.84 -6.49
N GLY A 165 -12.12 -9.50 -6.36
CA GLY A 165 -13.33 -9.19 -7.13
C GLY A 165 -13.79 -7.74 -6.92
N PHE A 166 -13.68 -7.21 -5.70
CA PHE A 166 -13.94 -5.80 -5.43
C PHE A 166 -12.92 -4.88 -6.13
N CYS A 167 -11.63 -5.21 -6.07
CA CYS A 167 -10.58 -4.44 -6.75
C CYS A 167 -10.78 -4.43 -8.28
N ASP A 168 -11.10 -5.60 -8.85
CA ASP A 168 -11.37 -5.73 -10.30
C ASP A 168 -12.60 -4.89 -10.73
N THR A 169 -13.63 -4.87 -9.90
CA THR A 169 -14.80 -4.02 -10.15
C THR A 169 -14.43 -2.55 -10.17
N ILE A 170 -13.54 -2.13 -9.27
CA ILE A 170 -13.03 -0.76 -9.22
C ILE A 170 -12.19 -0.46 -10.45
N ASP A 171 -11.23 -1.32 -10.80
CA ASP A 171 -10.35 -1.12 -11.96
C ASP A 171 -11.17 -1.08 -13.27
N ASN A 172 -12.17 -1.93 -13.43
CA ASN A 172 -13.02 -1.98 -14.64
C ASN A 172 -13.99 -0.78 -14.75
N ASN A 173 -14.50 -0.27 -13.63
CA ASN A 173 -15.45 0.84 -13.64
C ASN A 173 -14.76 2.21 -13.70
N SER A 174 -13.44 2.29 -13.52
CA SER A 174 -12.68 3.54 -13.54
C SER A 174 -12.54 4.14 -14.94
N PHE A 175 -12.81 3.38 -16.00
CA PHE A 175 -12.77 3.81 -17.38
C PHE A 175 -14.14 3.62 -18.06
N GLN A 176 -15.14 4.38 -17.62
CA GLN A 176 -16.22 4.72 -18.55
C GLN A 176 -15.74 5.93 -19.35
N PRO A 177 -15.44 5.79 -20.67
CA PRO A 177 -15.31 6.96 -21.51
C PRO A 177 -16.65 7.70 -21.39
N MET A 178 -16.60 9.00 -21.07
CA MET A 178 -17.80 9.82 -21.19
C MET A 178 -18.25 9.70 -22.64
N ASN A 179 -19.23 8.86 -22.88
CA ASN A 179 -19.88 8.76 -24.18
C ASN A 179 -20.40 10.15 -24.50
N GLY A 180 -19.93 10.67 -25.60
CA GLY A 180 -20.04 12.01 -26.11
C GLY A 180 -21.22 12.83 -25.59
N ILE A 181 -20.91 13.96 -25.04
CA ILE A 181 -21.79 15.11 -25.15
C ILE A 181 -21.84 15.36 -26.67
N GLU A 182 -22.90 14.89 -27.31
CA GLU A 182 -23.22 15.35 -28.65
C GLU A 182 -23.28 16.88 -28.55
N ASP A 183 -22.38 17.54 -29.27
CA ASP A 183 -22.41 18.97 -29.51
C ASP A 183 -23.78 19.30 -30.09
N SER A 184 -24.73 19.70 -29.25
CA SER A 184 -25.91 20.38 -29.70
C SER A 184 -25.45 21.76 -30.15
N SER A 185 -25.07 21.85 -31.43
CA SER A 185 -24.84 23.09 -32.13
C SER A 185 -26.04 24.02 -31.92
N TYR A 186 -25.83 25.06 -31.13
CA TYR A 186 -26.67 26.23 -31.14
C TYR A 186 -26.55 26.89 -32.51
N THR A 187 -27.55 26.66 -33.39
CA THR A 187 -27.77 27.49 -34.56
C THR A 187 -28.70 28.62 -34.13
N ILE A 188 -28.19 29.84 -34.19
CA ILE A 188 -28.94 31.10 -34.07
C ILE A 188 -29.60 31.39 -35.42
#